data_b9b7f7b964fae09d68569ff68015a438
#
_entry.id   b9b7f7b964fae09d68569ff68015a438
#
_cell.length_a   1.000
_cell.length_b   1.000
_cell.length_c   1.000
_cell.angle_alpha   90.00
_cell.angle_beta   90.00
_cell.angle_gamma   90.00
#
_symmetry.space_group_name_H-M   'P 1'
#
loop_
_entity.id
_entity.type
_entity.pdbx_description
1 polymer ?
#
loop_
_entity_poly.entity_id
_entity_poly.type
_entity_poly.pdbx_seq_one_letter_code
_entity_poly.pdbx_strand_id
1 'polypeptide(L)'
;MTQFSPPSASARAERPLFVMGDVHGQLKKLVKLLQDAQLIDAAHHWKGGSATLWFMGDFVDRGPDGIAVLDLVIRLQGEAAASGGCVASLLGNHEMLLLAAYRFGRRSTGLGSNFLTRWKRNGGNRKELAGLTHEHLDWMAHLPAMALVDDYLLMHADAPLYIKAGRSVDEVNAAFNKLLSRSDALAWEEMLEDFAQRGAFLHTLNGEEFARRFLNIFGGRQLVHGHTPISAVLRCPPGKVKSAWIYASEQCINTDGGMFLGGPGFVHQLHSGG
;
A
#
# COMPACT_ATOMS: atom_id res chain seq x y z
N MET A 1 9.78 20.94 3.33
CA MET A 1 10.18 19.56 3.69
C MET A 1 10.02 19.39 5.19
N THR A 2 8.88 18.88 5.63
CA THR A 2 8.65 18.58 7.05
C THR A 2 9.17 17.17 7.30
N GLN A 3 10.31 17.07 7.97
CA GLN A 3 10.82 15.80 8.47
C GLN A 3 9.82 15.23 9.49
N PHE A 4 9.35 14.02 9.24
CA PHE A 4 8.55 13.27 10.19
C PHE A 4 9.45 12.84 11.36
N SER A 5 9.33 13.54 12.49
CA SER A 5 9.93 13.09 13.74
C SER A 5 8.89 12.28 14.50
N PRO A 6 9.14 11.01 14.85
CA PRO A 6 8.22 10.24 15.66
C PRO A 6 8.09 10.87 17.05
N PRO A 7 6.87 10.87 17.64
CA PRO A 7 6.65 11.40 18.99
C PRO A 7 7.43 10.59 20.04
N SER A 8 7.86 11.28 21.11
CA SER A 8 8.61 10.68 22.20
C SER A 8 7.87 9.54 22.90
N ALA A 9 8.60 8.56 23.43
CA ALA A 9 8.08 7.33 24.02
C ALA A 9 7.03 7.50 25.16
N SER A 10 6.99 8.65 25.83
CA SER A 10 6.04 8.92 26.92
C SER A 10 4.61 9.27 26.48
N ALA A 11 4.36 9.50 25.17
CA ALA A 11 3.04 9.84 24.60
C ALA A 11 2.42 8.68 23.80
N ARG A 12 2.99 7.47 23.86
CA ARG A 12 2.55 6.31 23.08
C ARG A 12 1.38 5.51 23.65
N ALA A 13 0.91 5.86 24.85
CA ALA A 13 -0.29 5.23 25.39
C ALA A 13 -1.52 5.67 24.56
N GLU A 14 -2.14 4.70 23.88
CA GLU A 14 -3.50 4.74 23.35
C GLU A 14 -3.78 5.45 22.01
N ARG A 15 -2.88 5.42 21.04
CA ARG A 15 -3.24 5.82 19.66
C ARG A 15 -3.69 4.59 18.88
N PRO A 16 -4.97 4.43 18.56
CA PRO A 16 -5.43 3.32 17.76
C PRO A 16 -4.69 3.30 16.41
N LEU A 17 -4.11 2.17 16.06
CA LEU A 17 -3.42 1.96 14.78
C LEU A 17 -4.29 1.10 13.87
N PHE A 18 -4.66 1.65 12.72
CA PHE A 18 -5.46 0.98 11.72
C PHE A 18 -4.66 0.79 10.44
N VAL A 19 -4.96 -0.29 9.71
CA VAL A 19 -4.42 -0.56 8.39
C VAL A 19 -5.53 -0.93 7.42
N MET A 20 -5.34 -0.59 6.15
CA MET A 20 -6.27 -0.90 5.06
C MET A 20 -5.49 -1.33 3.82
N GLY A 21 -5.89 -2.46 3.23
CA GLY A 21 -5.30 -2.98 1.99
C GLY A 21 -5.79 -2.24 0.75
N ASP A 22 -5.64 -2.92 -0.39
CA ASP A 22 -5.85 -2.42 -1.74
C ASP A 22 -7.26 -1.85 -1.96
N VAL A 23 -7.32 -0.62 -2.49
CA VAL A 23 -8.59 0.12 -2.72
C VAL A 23 -9.05 0.03 -4.17
N HIS A 24 -8.12 0.15 -5.12
CA HIS A 24 -8.38 0.04 -6.56
C HIS A 24 -9.61 0.82 -7.03
N GLY A 25 -9.64 2.12 -6.80
CA GLY A 25 -10.71 3.00 -7.27
C GLY A 25 -12.11 2.71 -6.71
N GLN A 26 -12.24 1.97 -5.61
CA GLN A 26 -13.51 1.62 -4.99
C GLN A 26 -13.95 2.68 -3.97
N LEU A 27 -14.06 3.96 -4.38
CA LEU A 27 -14.32 5.10 -3.50
C LEU A 27 -15.52 4.89 -2.56
N LYS A 28 -16.65 4.40 -3.08
CA LYS A 28 -17.87 4.18 -2.26
C LYS A 28 -17.64 3.19 -1.12
N LYS A 29 -16.87 2.12 -1.39
CA LYS A 29 -16.51 1.14 -0.35
C LYS A 29 -15.53 1.74 0.65
N LEU A 30 -14.51 2.46 0.17
CA LEU A 30 -13.54 3.15 1.00
C LEU A 30 -14.24 4.09 2.00
N VAL A 31 -15.09 4.99 1.50
CA VAL A 31 -15.85 5.94 2.33
C VAL A 31 -16.67 5.19 3.38
N LYS A 32 -17.44 4.18 2.97
CA LYS A 32 -18.24 3.41 3.92
C LYS A 32 -17.39 2.76 5.01
N LEU A 33 -16.28 2.13 4.65
CA LEU A 33 -15.40 1.45 5.61
C LEU A 33 -14.76 2.43 6.61
N LEU A 34 -14.33 3.60 6.14
CA LEU A 34 -13.78 4.64 7.01
C LEU A 34 -14.84 5.25 7.94
N GLN A 35 -16.10 5.40 7.47
CA GLN A 35 -17.22 5.81 8.30
C GLN A 35 -17.59 4.76 9.35
N ASP A 36 -17.68 3.48 8.96
CA ASP A 36 -17.96 2.37 9.86
C ASP A 36 -16.88 2.26 10.96
N ALA A 37 -15.62 2.52 10.61
CA ALA A 37 -14.49 2.58 11.54
C ALA A 37 -14.41 3.87 12.36
N GLN A 38 -15.36 4.83 12.18
CA GLN A 38 -15.39 6.13 12.82
C GLN A 38 -14.14 7.00 12.58
N LEU A 39 -13.45 6.78 11.44
CA LEU A 39 -12.27 7.53 11.03
C LEU A 39 -12.62 8.78 10.22
N ILE A 40 -13.78 8.79 9.54
CA ILE A 40 -14.33 9.98 8.88
C ILE A 40 -15.79 10.21 9.25
N ASP A 41 -16.25 11.45 9.09
CA ASP A 41 -17.63 11.85 9.30
C ASP A 41 -18.52 11.66 8.05
N ALA A 42 -19.79 12.07 8.12
CA ALA A 42 -20.73 12.00 7.01
C ALA A 42 -20.36 12.92 5.82
N ALA A 43 -19.58 13.97 6.05
CA ALA A 43 -19.04 14.86 5.03
C ALA A 43 -17.68 14.40 4.50
N HIS A 44 -17.23 13.22 4.92
CA HIS A 44 -15.97 12.58 4.58
C HIS A 44 -14.72 13.33 5.08
N HIS A 45 -14.84 14.10 6.17
CA HIS A 45 -13.71 14.72 6.86
C HIS A 45 -13.17 13.82 7.97
N TRP A 46 -11.87 13.96 8.27
CA TRP A 46 -11.24 13.19 9.33
C TRP A 46 -11.91 13.40 10.69
N LYS A 47 -12.26 12.29 11.33
CA LYS A 47 -12.90 12.23 12.65
C LYS A 47 -12.12 11.36 13.64
N GLY A 48 -11.07 10.68 13.16
CA GLY A 48 -10.31 9.71 13.95
C GLY A 48 -9.49 10.30 15.12
N GLY A 49 -9.50 11.66 15.30
CA GLY A 49 -8.72 12.29 16.35
C GLY A 49 -7.23 11.93 16.25
N SER A 50 -6.65 11.39 17.34
CA SER A 50 -5.24 10.97 17.40
C SER A 50 -4.95 9.62 16.76
N ALA A 51 -5.92 8.93 16.15
CA ALA A 51 -5.71 7.64 15.51
C ALA A 51 -4.70 7.72 14.36
N THR A 52 -4.03 6.61 14.11
CA THR A 52 -3.16 6.41 12.94
C THR A 52 -3.82 5.43 11.98
N LEU A 53 -3.87 5.78 10.68
CA LEU A 53 -4.34 4.93 9.60
C LEU A 53 -3.24 4.79 8.54
N TRP A 54 -2.85 3.55 8.22
CA TRP A 54 -1.96 3.25 7.10
C TRP A 54 -2.71 2.54 5.98
N PHE A 55 -2.53 3.04 4.76
CA PHE A 55 -2.93 2.34 3.55
C PHE A 55 -1.74 1.55 2.98
N MET A 56 -2.01 0.32 2.55
CA MET A 56 -0.96 -0.56 2.01
C MET A 56 -0.62 -0.29 0.53
N GLY A 57 -1.20 0.75 -0.09
CA GLY A 57 -1.02 1.08 -1.51
C GLY A 57 -2.17 0.58 -2.38
N ASP A 58 -1.98 0.66 -3.71
CA ASP A 58 -2.94 0.26 -4.76
C ASP A 58 -4.28 1.01 -4.67
N PHE A 59 -4.21 2.32 -4.80
CA PHE A 59 -5.38 3.21 -4.80
C PHE A 59 -6.09 3.26 -6.15
N VAL A 60 -5.31 3.13 -7.23
CA VAL A 60 -5.70 3.36 -8.62
C VAL A 60 -5.94 2.05 -9.37
N ASP A 61 -6.37 2.19 -10.63
CA ASP A 61 -6.64 1.09 -11.56
C ASP A 61 -7.82 0.20 -11.16
N ARG A 62 -8.31 -0.61 -12.11
CA ARG A 62 -9.38 -1.62 -11.95
C ARG A 62 -10.76 -1.06 -11.61
N GLY A 63 -10.86 -0.12 -10.68
CA GLY A 63 -12.10 0.53 -10.29
C GLY A 63 -12.37 1.83 -11.05
N PRO A 64 -13.56 2.43 -10.85
CA PRO A 64 -13.96 3.61 -11.63
C PRO A 64 -13.40 4.94 -11.10
N ASP A 65 -13.03 5.03 -9.82
CA ASP A 65 -12.88 6.31 -9.11
C ASP A 65 -11.45 6.50 -8.53
N GLY A 66 -10.39 5.98 -9.21
CA GLY A 66 -9.01 6.02 -8.68
C GLY A 66 -8.53 7.44 -8.34
N ILE A 67 -8.80 8.43 -9.21
CA ILE A 67 -8.43 9.84 -8.94
C ILE A 67 -9.15 10.37 -7.69
N ALA A 68 -10.45 10.12 -7.56
CA ALA A 68 -11.20 10.58 -6.39
C ALA A 68 -10.78 9.86 -5.08
N VAL A 69 -10.23 8.64 -5.18
CA VAL A 69 -9.59 7.95 -4.05
C VAL A 69 -8.30 8.66 -3.66
N LEU A 70 -7.44 9.05 -4.63
CA LEU A 70 -6.23 9.83 -4.36
C LEU A 70 -6.57 11.17 -3.69
N ASP A 71 -7.53 11.93 -4.27
CA ASP A 71 -7.99 13.21 -3.71
C ASP A 71 -8.43 13.06 -2.24
N LEU A 72 -9.22 12.01 -1.94
CA LEU A 72 -9.69 11.75 -0.58
C LEU A 72 -8.51 11.45 0.36
N VAL A 73 -7.61 10.55 -0.01
CA VAL A 73 -6.50 10.12 0.85
C VAL A 73 -5.53 11.27 1.12
N ILE A 74 -5.15 12.04 0.08
CA ILE A 74 -4.27 13.21 0.21
C ILE A 74 -4.89 14.24 1.17
N ARG A 75 -6.19 14.52 1.01
CA ARG A 75 -6.90 15.44 1.91
C ARG A 75 -6.93 14.93 3.34
N LEU A 76 -7.24 13.64 3.56
CA LEU A 76 -7.29 13.05 4.89
C LEU A 76 -5.93 13.08 5.60
N GLN A 77 -4.81 13.01 4.87
CA GLN A 77 -3.46 13.17 5.45
C GLN A 77 -3.30 14.54 6.10
N GLY A 78 -3.72 15.60 5.42
CA GLY A 78 -3.67 16.98 5.96
C GLY A 78 -4.61 17.18 7.15
N GLU A 79 -5.83 16.67 7.05
CA GLU A 79 -6.85 16.80 8.10
C GLU A 79 -6.47 16.02 9.37
N ALA A 80 -5.94 14.80 9.22
CA ALA A 80 -5.49 13.99 10.34
C ALA A 80 -4.31 14.66 11.07
N ALA A 81 -3.32 15.15 10.33
CA ALA A 81 -2.17 15.85 10.89
C ALA A 81 -2.61 17.10 11.69
N ALA A 82 -3.57 17.87 11.18
CA ALA A 82 -4.13 19.03 11.87
C ALA A 82 -4.88 18.66 13.17
N SER A 83 -5.37 17.42 13.28
CA SER A 83 -6.12 16.90 14.43
C SER A 83 -5.25 16.11 15.42
N GLY A 84 -3.92 16.04 15.19
CA GLY A 84 -3.00 15.24 16.01
C GLY A 84 -3.02 13.74 15.72
N GLY A 85 -3.71 13.31 14.65
CA GLY A 85 -3.70 11.96 14.11
C GLY A 85 -2.69 11.82 12.98
N CYS A 86 -2.76 10.68 12.28
CA CYS A 86 -1.91 10.38 11.15
C CYS A 86 -2.66 9.53 10.11
N VAL A 87 -2.67 9.98 8.86
CA VAL A 87 -2.99 9.12 7.71
C VAL A 87 -1.73 9.02 6.87
N ALA A 88 -1.30 7.79 6.59
CA ALA A 88 -0.11 7.52 5.81
C ALA A 88 -0.37 6.41 4.79
N SER A 89 0.51 6.29 3.81
CA SER A 89 0.32 5.37 2.69
C SER A 89 1.65 4.80 2.23
N LEU A 90 1.64 3.55 1.78
CA LEU A 90 2.74 2.94 1.06
C LEU A 90 2.55 3.08 -0.45
N LEU A 91 3.64 2.98 -1.18
CA LEU A 91 3.64 2.85 -2.63
C LEU A 91 3.17 1.44 -3.01
N GLY A 92 2.09 1.35 -3.79
CA GLY A 92 1.67 0.11 -4.41
C GLY A 92 2.26 -0.07 -5.82
N ASN A 93 2.20 -1.28 -6.31
CA ASN A 93 2.69 -1.56 -7.67
C ASN A 93 1.81 -0.90 -8.76
N HIS A 94 0.53 -0.63 -8.47
CA HIS A 94 -0.37 0.07 -9.39
C HIS A 94 -0.08 1.57 -9.49
N GLU A 95 0.28 2.24 -8.40
CA GLU A 95 0.82 3.62 -8.47
C GLU A 95 2.07 3.65 -9.33
N MET A 96 2.97 2.69 -9.15
CA MET A 96 4.19 2.61 -9.96
C MET A 96 3.90 2.33 -11.44
N LEU A 97 2.92 1.46 -11.75
CA LEU A 97 2.46 1.20 -13.13
C LEU A 97 1.88 2.47 -13.78
N LEU A 98 1.06 3.23 -13.05
CA LEU A 98 0.47 4.47 -13.54
C LEU A 98 1.53 5.55 -13.77
N LEU A 99 2.46 5.73 -12.83
CA LEU A 99 3.61 6.64 -12.98
C LEU A 99 4.48 6.26 -14.19
N ALA A 100 4.73 4.96 -14.42
CA ALA A 100 5.48 4.48 -15.57
C ALA A 100 4.73 4.71 -16.88
N ALA A 101 3.42 4.48 -16.91
CA ALA A 101 2.58 4.76 -18.07
C ALA A 101 2.54 6.25 -18.41
N TYR A 102 2.49 7.13 -17.40
CA TYR A 102 2.55 8.59 -17.56
C TYR A 102 3.91 9.03 -18.10
N ARG A 103 5.01 8.55 -17.48
CA ARG A 103 6.39 8.99 -17.80
C ARG A 103 6.90 8.45 -19.12
N PHE A 104 6.68 7.18 -19.41
CA PHE A 104 7.30 6.49 -20.55
C PHE A 104 6.32 6.20 -21.69
N GLY A 105 5.02 6.18 -21.44
CA GLY A 105 3.99 5.99 -22.46
C GLY A 105 4.20 4.72 -23.29
N ARG A 106 4.38 4.88 -24.61
CA ARG A 106 4.60 3.79 -25.57
C ARG A 106 6.07 3.35 -25.70
N ARG A 107 6.97 3.88 -24.90
CA ARG A 107 8.36 3.41 -24.89
C ARG A 107 8.41 1.95 -24.46
N SER A 108 9.23 1.15 -25.14
CA SER A 108 9.54 -0.24 -24.81
C SER A 108 11.03 -0.38 -24.52
N THR A 109 11.39 -1.27 -23.62
CA THR A 109 12.78 -1.64 -23.32
C THR A 109 13.23 -2.85 -24.16
N GLY A 110 12.29 -3.52 -24.85
CA GLY A 110 12.54 -4.77 -25.57
C GLY A 110 12.30 -6.03 -24.73
N LEU A 111 12.08 -5.90 -23.42
CA LEU A 111 11.82 -7.05 -22.51
C LEU A 111 10.34 -7.46 -22.48
N GLY A 112 9.44 -6.57 -22.93
CA GLY A 112 8.02 -6.87 -22.87
C GLY A 112 7.16 -5.87 -23.64
N SER A 113 5.88 -5.72 -23.23
CA SER A 113 5.00 -4.70 -23.79
C SER A 113 5.40 -3.32 -23.29
N ASN A 114 5.17 -2.25 -24.10
CA ASN A 114 5.40 -0.88 -23.64
C ASN A 114 4.59 -0.56 -22.37
N PHE A 115 5.04 0.44 -21.59
CA PHE A 115 4.50 0.77 -20.28
C PHE A 115 3.00 1.09 -20.30
N LEU A 116 2.53 1.84 -21.30
CA LEU A 116 1.11 2.15 -21.46
C LEU A 116 0.26 0.88 -21.68
N THR A 117 0.76 -0.07 -22.48
CA THR A 117 0.07 -1.33 -22.74
C THR A 117 0.09 -2.23 -21.50
N ARG A 118 1.22 -2.28 -20.79
CA ARG A 118 1.35 -3.03 -19.53
C ARG A 118 0.37 -2.50 -18.49
N TRP A 119 0.35 -1.18 -18.25
CA TRP A 119 -0.59 -0.55 -17.34
C TRP A 119 -2.05 -0.86 -17.67
N LYS A 120 -2.47 -0.72 -18.95
CA LYS A 120 -3.84 -1.04 -19.39
C LYS A 120 -4.21 -2.50 -19.14
N ARG A 121 -3.29 -3.46 -19.37
CA ARG A 121 -3.53 -4.88 -19.11
C ARG A 121 -3.73 -5.18 -17.61
N ASN A 122 -3.18 -4.33 -16.75
CA ASN A 122 -3.35 -4.41 -15.30
C ASN A 122 -4.58 -3.65 -14.76
N GLY A 123 -5.44 -3.15 -15.64
CA GLY A 123 -6.70 -2.52 -15.26
C GLY A 123 -6.69 -0.99 -15.35
N GLY A 124 -5.61 -0.41 -15.85
CA GLY A 124 -5.49 1.03 -16.06
C GLY A 124 -6.49 1.58 -17.09
N ASN A 125 -7.12 2.70 -16.79
CA ASN A 125 -8.07 3.34 -17.66
C ASN A 125 -7.66 4.77 -18.02
N ARG A 126 -8.03 5.21 -19.24
CA ARG A 126 -7.61 6.53 -19.77
C ARG A 126 -8.13 7.70 -18.95
N LYS A 127 -9.23 7.56 -18.24
CA LYS A 127 -9.79 8.65 -17.43
C LYS A 127 -8.88 8.95 -16.25
N GLU A 128 -8.32 7.93 -15.60
CA GLU A 128 -7.33 8.10 -14.54
C GLU A 128 -6.10 8.85 -15.05
N LEU A 129 -5.50 8.37 -16.16
CA LEU A 129 -4.33 9.02 -16.74
C LEU A 129 -4.59 10.48 -17.14
N ALA A 130 -5.79 10.78 -17.63
CA ALA A 130 -6.19 12.14 -18.02
C ALA A 130 -6.54 13.04 -16.82
N GLY A 131 -6.94 12.44 -15.69
CA GLY A 131 -7.30 13.14 -14.45
C GLY A 131 -6.12 13.41 -13.52
N LEU A 132 -4.92 12.89 -13.83
CA LEU A 132 -3.74 13.13 -13.00
C LEU A 132 -3.34 14.59 -12.98
N THR A 133 -3.13 15.11 -11.77
CA THR A 133 -2.54 16.41 -11.52
C THR A 133 -1.05 16.28 -11.16
N HIS A 134 -0.32 17.40 -11.13
CA HIS A 134 1.05 17.42 -10.62
C HIS A 134 1.11 17.00 -9.14
N GLU A 135 0.11 17.35 -8.35
CA GLU A 135 0.01 16.95 -6.94
C GLU A 135 -0.09 15.43 -6.79
N HIS A 136 -0.94 14.77 -7.59
CA HIS A 136 -1.06 13.30 -7.58
C HIS A 136 0.27 12.63 -7.95
N LEU A 137 0.93 13.12 -9.01
CA LEU A 137 2.21 12.56 -9.48
C LEU A 137 3.31 12.71 -8.42
N ASP A 138 3.40 13.89 -7.83
CA ASP A 138 4.38 14.19 -6.77
C ASP A 138 4.10 13.37 -5.52
N TRP A 139 2.84 13.30 -5.10
CA TRP A 139 2.44 12.50 -3.94
C TRP A 139 2.80 11.02 -4.12
N MET A 140 2.40 10.39 -5.23
CA MET A 140 2.72 8.99 -5.50
C MET A 140 4.23 8.73 -5.58
N ALA A 141 4.99 9.67 -6.18
CA ALA A 141 6.44 9.53 -6.33
C ALA A 141 7.21 9.64 -5.00
N HIS A 142 6.58 10.17 -3.94
CA HIS A 142 7.17 10.31 -2.62
C HIS A 142 6.64 9.32 -1.57
N LEU A 143 5.76 8.41 -1.97
CA LEU A 143 5.28 7.35 -1.07
C LEU A 143 6.43 6.42 -0.67
N PRO A 144 6.55 6.06 0.62
CA PRO A 144 7.51 5.07 1.05
C PRO A 144 7.13 3.68 0.54
N ALA A 145 8.13 2.85 0.23
CA ALA A 145 7.93 1.45 -0.13
C ALA A 145 7.70 0.56 1.10
N MET A 146 8.26 0.95 2.24
CA MET A 146 8.14 0.26 3.52
C MET A 146 8.06 1.25 4.68
N ALA A 147 7.45 0.80 5.78
CA ALA A 147 7.47 1.53 7.04
C ALA A 147 7.57 0.56 8.22
N LEU A 148 8.24 0.97 9.29
CA LEU A 148 8.20 0.30 10.59
C LEU A 148 7.38 1.18 11.55
N VAL A 149 6.25 0.66 12.01
CA VAL A 149 5.31 1.38 12.87
C VAL A 149 5.05 0.53 14.10
N ASP A 150 5.48 1.00 15.25
CA ASP A 150 5.52 0.21 16.48
C ASP A 150 6.22 -1.14 16.22
N ASP A 151 5.56 -2.26 16.42
CA ASP A 151 6.10 -3.60 16.19
C ASP A 151 5.70 -4.18 14.81
N TYR A 152 5.17 -3.36 13.89
CA TYR A 152 4.68 -3.79 12.59
C TYR A 152 5.56 -3.30 11.45
N LEU A 153 6.06 -4.24 10.66
CA LEU A 153 6.72 -3.94 9.38
C LEU A 153 5.66 -3.89 8.27
N LEU A 154 5.39 -2.70 7.76
CA LEU A 154 4.42 -2.45 6.72
C LEU A 154 5.08 -2.49 5.35
N MET A 155 4.52 -3.22 4.40
CA MET A 155 4.98 -3.32 3.01
C MET A 155 3.79 -3.59 2.09
N HIS A 156 3.84 -3.14 0.82
CA HIS A 156 2.72 -3.37 -0.09
C HIS A 156 2.64 -4.83 -0.53
N ALA A 157 3.70 -5.37 -1.12
CA ALA A 157 3.71 -6.69 -1.72
C ALA A 157 4.39 -7.74 -0.82
N ASP A 158 3.81 -8.92 -0.73
CA ASP A 158 4.40 -10.12 -0.13
C ASP A 158 5.43 -10.76 -1.08
N ALA A 159 6.51 -10.01 -1.37
CA ALA A 159 7.50 -10.30 -2.39
C ALA A 159 8.94 -10.08 -1.90
N PRO A 160 9.95 -10.75 -2.51
CA PRO A 160 11.36 -10.66 -2.06
C PRO A 160 12.08 -9.38 -2.48
N LEU A 161 11.46 -8.51 -3.30
CA LEU A 161 12.11 -7.32 -3.88
C LEU A 161 12.77 -6.40 -2.85
N TYR A 162 12.20 -6.27 -1.67
CA TYR A 162 12.70 -5.36 -0.62
C TYR A 162 14.10 -5.75 -0.14
N ILE A 163 14.38 -7.05 0.02
CA ILE A 163 15.74 -7.53 0.39
C ILE A 163 16.76 -7.25 -0.72
N LYS A 164 16.31 -7.21 -1.99
CA LYS A 164 17.18 -6.82 -3.12
C LYS A 164 17.48 -5.32 -3.07
N ALA A 165 16.50 -4.50 -2.63
CA ALA A 165 16.61 -3.05 -2.60
C ALA A 165 17.45 -2.52 -1.43
N GLY A 166 17.49 -3.21 -0.28
CA GLY A 166 18.24 -2.76 0.89
C GLY A 166 18.24 -3.73 2.07
N ARG A 167 18.84 -3.34 3.16
CA ARG A 167 18.95 -4.09 4.42
C ARG A 167 18.33 -3.35 5.62
N SER A 168 17.77 -2.18 5.38
CA SER A 168 16.97 -1.41 6.33
C SER A 168 15.79 -0.77 5.60
N VAL A 169 14.77 -0.35 6.34
CA VAL A 169 13.61 0.39 5.79
C VAL A 169 14.08 1.64 5.05
N ASP A 170 15.04 2.36 5.61
CA ASP A 170 15.59 3.60 5.00
C ASP A 170 16.33 3.32 3.70
N GLU A 171 17.14 2.25 3.63
CA GLU A 171 17.83 1.87 2.39
C GLU A 171 16.85 1.48 1.29
N VAL A 172 15.81 0.72 1.62
CA VAL A 172 14.76 0.35 0.66
C VAL A 172 14.04 1.60 0.16
N ASN A 173 13.61 2.48 1.04
CA ASN A 173 12.93 3.71 0.67
C ASN A 173 13.84 4.63 -0.18
N ALA A 174 15.12 4.73 0.16
CA ALA A 174 16.09 5.47 -0.64
C ALA A 174 16.28 4.88 -2.05
N ALA A 175 16.32 3.54 -2.16
CA ALA A 175 16.43 2.85 -3.46
C ALA A 175 15.20 3.12 -4.35
N PHE A 176 13.98 3.05 -3.79
CA PHE A 176 12.75 3.38 -4.50
C PHE A 176 12.70 4.86 -4.91
N ASN A 177 12.99 5.79 -4.01
CA ASN A 177 13.03 7.22 -4.32
C ASN A 177 14.04 7.53 -5.44
N LYS A 178 15.22 6.88 -5.40
CA LYS A 178 16.23 7.01 -6.45
C LYS A 178 15.74 6.49 -7.79
N LEU A 179 15.00 5.36 -7.81
CA LEU A 179 14.41 4.83 -9.04
C LEU A 179 13.32 5.76 -9.57
N LEU A 180 12.39 6.19 -8.70
CA LEU A 180 11.27 7.05 -9.07
C LEU A 180 11.72 8.41 -9.60
N SER A 181 12.88 8.93 -9.15
CA SER A 181 13.45 10.19 -9.66
C SER A 181 14.13 10.06 -11.03
N ARG A 182 14.45 8.84 -11.49
CA ARG A 182 15.19 8.60 -12.74
C ARG A 182 14.27 8.29 -13.92
N SER A 183 14.71 8.66 -15.14
CA SER A 183 14.07 8.30 -16.40
C SER A 183 14.72 7.06 -17.05
N ASP A 184 15.19 6.11 -16.25
CA ASP A 184 15.76 4.86 -16.71
C ASP A 184 14.66 3.82 -16.88
N ALA A 185 14.20 3.67 -18.12
CA ALA A 185 13.08 2.80 -18.45
C ALA A 185 13.36 1.31 -18.16
N LEU A 186 14.63 0.85 -18.31
CA LEU A 186 14.98 -0.53 -18.05
C LEU A 186 14.89 -0.83 -16.54
N ALA A 187 15.49 0.01 -15.70
CA ALA A 187 15.40 -0.14 -14.25
C ALA A 187 13.95 -0.08 -13.73
N TRP A 188 13.10 0.74 -14.35
CA TRP A 188 11.66 0.77 -14.03
C TRP A 188 10.96 -0.53 -14.42
N GLU A 189 11.27 -1.11 -15.59
CA GLU A 189 10.65 -2.37 -16.02
C GLU A 189 11.05 -3.53 -15.11
N GLU A 190 12.33 -3.64 -14.75
CA GLU A 190 12.85 -4.65 -13.82
C GLU A 190 12.17 -4.53 -12.46
N MET A 191 12.05 -3.31 -11.91
CA MET A 191 11.36 -3.09 -10.64
C MET A 191 9.87 -3.45 -10.71
N LEU A 192 9.18 -3.12 -11.82
CA LEU A 192 7.79 -3.49 -12.02
C LEU A 192 7.58 -5.02 -12.10
N GLU A 193 8.52 -5.76 -12.66
CA GLU A 193 8.49 -7.23 -12.64
C GLU A 193 8.69 -7.78 -11.22
N ASP A 194 9.66 -7.25 -10.48
CA ASP A 194 9.90 -7.65 -9.10
C ASP A 194 8.72 -7.28 -8.19
N PHE A 195 8.11 -6.11 -8.40
CA PHE A 195 6.98 -5.63 -7.59
C PHE A 195 5.64 -6.35 -7.92
N ALA A 196 5.56 -7.03 -9.05
CA ALA A 196 4.41 -7.86 -9.40
C ALA A 196 4.46 -9.27 -8.76
N GLN A 197 5.61 -9.67 -8.20
CA GLN A 197 5.76 -10.96 -7.51
C GLN A 197 4.90 -10.99 -6.25
N ARG A 198 4.44 -12.18 -5.88
CA ARG A 198 3.57 -12.39 -4.72
C ARG A 198 3.75 -13.76 -4.11
N GLY A 199 3.23 -13.95 -2.90
CA GLY A 199 3.20 -15.25 -2.25
C GLY A 199 4.52 -15.68 -1.63
N ALA A 200 5.48 -14.78 -1.42
CA ALA A 200 6.79 -15.14 -0.86
C ALA A 200 6.70 -15.79 0.52
N PHE A 201 5.68 -15.44 1.31
CA PHE A 201 5.47 -15.98 2.66
C PHE A 201 4.43 -17.12 2.70
N LEU A 202 3.84 -17.47 1.55
CA LEU A 202 2.79 -18.50 1.45
C LEU A 202 3.35 -19.93 1.30
N HIS A 203 4.61 -20.08 0.93
CA HIS A 203 5.20 -21.39 0.67
C HIS A 203 5.25 -22.23 1.95
N THR A 204 4.57 -23.39 1.93
CA THR A 204 4.43 -24.30 3.07
C THR A 204 5.75 -24.82 3.63
N LEU A 205 6.83 -24.84 2.83
CA LEU A 205 8.14 -25.35 3.27
C LEU A 205 9.07 -24.27 3.83
N ASN A 206 8.97 -23.01 3.35
CA ASN A 206 9.93 -21.96 3.70
C ASN A 206 9.29 -20.57 3.95
N GLY A 207 7.98 -20.41 3.80
CA GLY A 207 7.32 -19.11 3.88
C GLY A 207 7.46 -18.46 5.25
N GLU A 208 7.28 -19.24 6.31
CA GLU A 208 7.44 -18.80 7.70
C GLU A 208 8.89 -18.39 7.99
N GLU A 209 9.87 -19.22 7.56
CA GLU A 209 11.28 -18.89 7.73
C GLU A 209 11.65 -17.62 6.95
N PHE A 210 11.08 -17.43 5.76
CA PHE A 210 11.30 -16.26 4.96
C PHE A 210 10.70 -15.00 5.59
N ALA A 211 9.48 -15.08 6.17
CA ALA A 211 8.88 -14.01 6.95
C ALA A 211 9.75 -13.62 8.14
N ARG A 212 10.23 -14.60 8.90
CA ARG A 212 11.15 -14.39 10.03
C ARG A 212 12.45 -13.72 9.60
N ARG A 213 12.99 -14.10 8.42
CA ARG A 213 14.17 -13.45 7.85
C ARG A 213 13.92 -11.98 7.53
N PHE A 214 12.74 -11.64 6.99
CA PHE A 214 12.36 -10.24 6.77
C PHE A 214 12.32 -9.45 8.07
N LEU A 215 11.64 -9.97 9.09
CA LEU A 215 11.56 -9.33 10.40
C LEU A 215 12.93 -9.16 11.06
N ASN A 216 13.83 -10.13 10.91
CA ASN A 216 15.20 -10.03 11.42
C ASN A 216 16.04 -8.97 10.69
N ILE A 217 15.76 -8.70 9.40
CA ILE A 217 16.48 -7.70 8.60
C ILE A 217 15.95 -6.30 8.85
N PHE A 218 14.62 -6.14 8.82
CA PHE A 218 13.97 -4.84 8.76
C PHE A 218 13.38 -4.39 10.11
N GLY A 219 13.28 -5.30 11.08
CA GLY A 219 12.64 -5.06 12.36
C GLY A 219 11.16 -5.39 12.36
N GLY A 220 10.53 -5.21 13.52
CA GLY A 220 9.13 -5.54 13.76
C GLY A 220 8.92 -6.97 14.24
N ARG A 221 7.69 -7.22 14.71
CA ARG A 221 7.24 -8.53 15.18
C ARG A 221 6.33 -9.22 14.17
N GLN A 222 5.59 -8.44 13.39
CA GLN A 222 4.68 -8.91 12.35
C GLN A 222 4.84 -8.09 11.06
N LEU A 223 4.71 -8.77 9.93
CA LEU A 223 4.60 -8.20 8.59
C LEU A 223 3.15 -7.90 8.27
N VAL A 224 2.85 -6.70 7.79
CA VAL A 224 1.51 -6.32 7.28
C VAL A 224 1.63 -6.00 5.80
N HIS A 225 0.78 -6.59 4.96
CA HIS A 225 0.81 -6.36 3.52
C HIS A 225 -0.57 -6.39 2.86
N GLY A 226 -0.65 -5.89 1.63
CA GLY A 226 -1.78 -5.98 0.71
C GLY A 226 -1.48 -6.87 -0.49
N HIS A 227 -1.73 -6.38 -1.70
CA HIS A 227 -1.30 -6.87 -3.01
C HIS A 227 -1.85 -8.23 -3.44
N THR A 228 -1.92 -9.21 -2.54
CA THR A 228 -2.35 -10.57 -2.85
C THR A 228 -3.75 -10.79 -2.26
N PRO A 229 -4.83 -10.78 -3.09
CA PRO A 229 -6.18 -10.92 -2.59
C PRO A 229 -6.35 -12.19 -1.74
N ILE A 230 -6.79 -12.02 -0.50
CA ILE A 230 -7.03 -13.13 0.45
C ILE A 230 -7.95 -14.19 -0.19
N SER A 231 -8.97 -13.75 -0.92
CA SER A 231 -9.91 -14.65 -1.59
C SER A 231 -9.24 -15.57 -2.62
N ALA A 232 -8.20 -15.07 -3.32
CA ALA A 232 -7.45 -15.87 -4.29
C ALA A 232 -6.60 -16.93 -3.61
N VAL A 233 -5.95 -16.58 -2.49
CA VAL A 233 -5.14 -17.52 -1.69
C VAL A 233 -5.99 -18.60 -1.05
N LEU A 234 -7.09 -18.20 -0.39
CA LEU A 234 -8.00 -19.11 0.32
C LEU A 234 -8.99 -19.82 -0.62
N ARG A 235 -8.96 -19.52 -1.91
CA ARG A 235 -9.87 -20.07 -2.94
C ARG A 235 -11.34 -19.95 -2.51
N CYS A 236 -11.73 -18.80 -2.01
CA CYS A 236 -13.08 -18.52 -1.55
C CYS A 236 -13.70 -17.32 -2.29
N PRO A 237 -15.05 -17.18 -2.32
CA PRO A 237 -15.70 -16.00 -2.88
C PRO A 237 -15.21 -14.72 -2.17
N PRO A 238 -14.88 -13.63 -2.92
CA PRO A 238 -14.38 -12.38 -2.32
C PRO A 238 -15.33 -11.79 -1.26
N GLY A 239 -16.65 -11.96 -1.43
CA GLY A 239 -17.64 -11.50 -0.46
C GLY A 239 -17.58 -12.18 0.92
N LYS A 240 -16.84 -13.29 1.06
CA LYS A 240 -16.63 -13.98 2.34
C LYS A 240 -15.44 -13.41 3.14
N VAL A 241 -14.56 -12.63 2.50
CA VAL A 241 -13.41 -12.03 3.17
C VAL A 241 -13.88 -10.79 3.96
N LYS A 242 -13.95 -10.90 5.27
CA LYS A 242 -14.47 -9.87 6.19
C LYS A 242 -13.42 -9.27 7.12
N SER A 243 -12.23 -9.88 7.17
CA SER A 243 -11.15 -9.49 8.08
C SER A 243 -9.79 -9.84 7.48
N ALA A 244 -8.74 -9.30 8.07
CA ALA A 244 -7.37 -9.67 7.74
C ALA A 244 -7.13 -11.18 7.92
N TRP A 245 -6.24 -11.71 7.12
CA TRP A 245 -5.79 -13.09 7.22
C TRP A 245 -4.41 -13.15 7.84
N ILE A 246 -4.35 -13.77 9.02
CA ILE A 246 -3.11 -13.96 9.77
C ILE A 246 -2.57 -15.35 9.44
N TYR A 247 -1.29 -15.45 9.10
CA TYR A 247 -0.66 -16.68 8.62
C TYR A 247 0.85 -16.71 8.93
N ALA A 248 1.55 -17.77 8.48
CA ALA A 248 2.99 -17.97 8.73
C ALA A 248 3.30 -17.90 10.23
N SER A 249 2.60 -18.71 11.04
CA SER A 249 2.73 -18.72 12.50
C SER A 249 2.59 -17.32 13.12
N GLU A 250 1.54 -16.61 12.69
CA GLU A 250 1.18 -15.26 13.13
C GLU A 250 2.20 -14.16 12.75
N GLN A 251 3.19 -14.47 11.93
CA GLN A 251 4.19 -13.48 11.49
C GLN A 251 3.70 -12.57 10.39
N CYS A 252 2.66 -12.93 9.64
CA CYS A 252 2.15 -12.19 8.50
C CYS A 252 0.67 -11.86 8.65
N ILE A 253 0.29 -10.63 8.29
CA ILE A 253 -1.08 -10.12 8.26
C ILE A 253 -1.35 -9.61 6.85
N ASN A 254 -2.20 -10.32 6.09
CA ASN A 254 -2.67 -9.88 4.79
C ASN A 254 -3.95 -9.06 4.95
N THR A 255 -3.97 -7.86 4.39
CA THR A 255 -5.08 -6.90 4.46
C THR A 255 -5.81 -6.68 3.15
N ASP A 256 -5.44 -7.39 2.05
CA ASP A 256 -6.14 -7.25 0.76
C ASP A 256 -7.47 -8.01 0.75
N GLY A 257 -8.53 -7.29 1.08
CA GLY A 257 -9.91 -7.78 1.09
C GLY A 257 -10.53 -8.00 -0.30
N GLY A 258 -9.78 -7.77 -1.38
CA GLY A 258 -10.24 -7.99 -2.76
C GLY A 258 -11.39 -7.07 -3.16
N MET A 259 -11.38 -5.80 -2.82
CA MET A 259 -12.48 -4.87 -3.08
C MET A 259 -12.84 -4.79 -4.56
N PHE A 260 -11.86 -4.80 -5.46
CA PHE A 260 -12.10 -4.77 -6.91
C PHE A 260 -12.66 -6.09 -7.46
N LEU A 261 -12.49 -7.21 -6.76
CA LEU A 261 -13.05 -8.52 -7.08
C LEU A 261 -14.48 -8.71 -6.56
N GLY A 262 -15.07 -7.67 -5.95
CA GLY A 262 -16.40 -7.74 -5.34
C GLY A 262 -16.38 -7.97 -3.82
N GLY A 263 -15.20 -8.08 -3.21
CA GLY A 263 -15.05 -8.13 -1.76
C GLY A 263 -15.55 -6.85 -1.08
N PRO A 264 -15.98 -6.93 0.19
CA PRO A 264 -16.41 -5.74 0.92
C PRO A 264 -15.25 -4.83 1.31
N GLY A 265 -14.03 -5.38 1.45
CA GLY A 265 -12.93 -4.73 2.13
C GLY A 265 -13.14 -4.67 3.65
N PHE A 266 -12.17 -4.15 4.35
CA PHE A 266 -12.21 -3.91 5.81
C PHE A 266 -11.12 -2.94 6.22
N VAL A 267 -11.31 -2.28 7.36
CA VAL A 267 -10.27 -1.61 8.13
C VAL A 267 -9.87 -2.55 9.25
N HIS A 268 -8.59 -2.83 9.40
CA HIS A 268 -8.07 -3.71 10.45
C HIS A 268 -7.35 -2.90 11.51
N GLN A 269 -7.72 -3.09 12.78
CA GLN A 269 -7.01 -2.47 13.89
C GLN A 269 -5.85 -3.36 14.33
N LEU A 270 -4.65 -2.79 14.37
CA LEU A 270 -3.47 -3.42 14.95
C LEU A 270 -3.40 -3.10 16.44
N HIS A 271 -3.04 -4.08 17.25
CA HIS A 271 -2.97 -3.92 18.70
C HIS A 271 -1.51 -3.93 19.14
N SER A 272 -1.10 -2.90 19.89
CA SER A 272 0.21 -2.90 20.55
C SER A 272 0.36 -4.18 21.34
N GLY A 273 1.42 -4.93 21.13
CA GLY A 273 1.71 -6.10 21.93
C GLY A 273 1.90 -5.68 23.38
N GLY A 274 1.11 -6.26 24.28
CA GLY A 274 1.28 -6.12 25.71
C GLY A 274 2.60 -6.72 26.19
#